data_31edbb38694aff13114f0af614b531cf
#
_entry.id   31edbb38694aff13114f0af614b531cf
#
_cell.length_a   1.000
_cell.length_b   1.000
_cell.length_c   1.000
_cell.angle_alpha   90.00
_cell.angle_beta   90.00
_cell.angle_gamma   90.00
#
_symmetry.space_group_name_H-M   'P 1'
#
loop_
_entity.id
_entity.type
_entity.pdbx_description
1 polymer ?
#
loop_
_entity_poly.entity_id
_entity_poly.type
_entity_poly.pdbx_seq_one_letter_code
_entity_poly.pdbx_strand_id
1 'polypeptide(L)' 'MVRRESFINKIRTLNYTFKAQQKRTYLWRKAGGTHYIPVPKADWLEDEFVATALRQAGVSDNEIQSFIASAKS' A
#
# COMPACT_ATOMS: atom_id res chain seq x y z
N MET A 1 -2.66 -13.15 -1.74
CA MET A 1 -2.62 -11.84 -2.42
C MET A 1 -3.65 -10.89 -1.82
N VAL A 2 -3.40 -9.61 -1.95
CA VAL A 2 -4.24 -8.55 -1.38
C VAL A 2 -4.85 -7.74 -2.52
N ARG A 3 -6.14 -7.40 -2.43
CA ARG A 3 -6.76 -6.53 -3.42
C ARG A 3 -6.09 -5.16 -3.39
N ARG A 4 -5.77 -4.63 -4.59
CA ARG A 4 -5.18 -3.28 -4.69
C ARG A 4 -6.05 -2.24 -3.99
N GLU A 5 -7.36 -2.34 -4.15
CA GLU A 5 -8.29 -1.39 -3.52
C GLU A 5 -8.18 -1.40 -2.00
N SER A 6 -8.09 -2.58 -1.40
CA SER A 6 -7.93 -2.70 0.05
C SER A 6 -6.60 -2.08 0.52
N PHE A 7 -5.54 -2.31 -0.25
CA PHE A 7 -4.24 -1.73 0.08
C PHE A 7 -4.28 -0.20 -0.03
N ILE A 8 -4.91 0.31 -1.09
CA ILE A 8 -5.03 1.77 -1.27
C ILE A 8 -5.81 2.40 -0.13
N ASN A 9 -6.91 1.76 0.29
CA ASN A 9 -7.67 2.26 1.44
C ASN A 9 -6.81 2.29 2.70
N LYS A 10 -5.97 1.28 2.88
CA LYS A 10 -5.07 1.23 4.04
C LYS A 10 -4.05 2.37 4.03
N ILE A 11 -3.38 2.59 2.89
CA ILE A 11 -2.36 3.65 2.84
C ILE A 11 -2.98 5.04 2.92
N ARG A 12 -4.24 5.21 2.54
CA ARG A 12 -4.94 6.48 2.76
C ARG A 12 -5.09 6.78 4.24
N THR A 13 -5.34 5.77 5.06
CA THR A 13 -5.41 5.98 6.52
C THR A 13 -4.07 6.36 7.11
N LEU A 14 -2.98 6.10 6.39
CA LEU A 14 -1.63 6.48 6.78
C LEU A 14 -1.19 7.81 6.19
N ASN A 15 -2.15 8.58 5.64
CA ASN A 15 -1.93 9.89 5.06
C ASN A 15 -1.15 9.87 3.74
N TYR A 16 -1.30 8.81 2.97
CA TYR A 16 -0.79 8.79 1.60
C TYR A 16 -1.87 9.30 0.66
N THR A 17 -1.45 10.09 -0.33
CA THR A 17 -2.34 10.66 -1.34
C THR A 17 -1.84 10.32 -2.72
N PHE A 18 -2.77 10.26 -3.67
CA PHE A 18 -2.42 9.99 -5.05
C PHE A 18 -1.56 11.13 -5.60
N LYS A 19 -0.41 10.79 -6.17
CA LYS A 19 0.52 11.78 -6.71
C LYS A 19 0.52 11.81 -8.23
N ALA A 20 0.69 10.65 -8.86
CA ALA A 20 0.84 10.59 -10.30
C ALA A 20 0.52 9.20 -10.84
N GLN A 21 0.10 9.15 -12.08
CA GLN A 21 -0.12 7.91 -12.81
C GLN A 21 1.04 7.71 -13.76
N GLN A 22 1.67 6.56 -13.65
CA GLN A 22 2.74 6.15 -14.56
C GLN A 22 2.26 4.96 -15.39
N LYS A 23 3.11 4.52 -16.33
CA LYS A 23 2.74 3.50 -17.29
C LYS A 23 2.17 2.22 -16.66
N ARG A 24 2.80 1.75 -15.58
CA ARG A 24 2.42 0.49 -14.93
C ARG A 24 2.17 0.63 -13.45
N THR A 25 2.26 1.85 -12.91
CA THR A 25 2.09 2.09 -11.49
C THR A 25 1.36 3.37 -11.23
N TYR A 26 0.73 3.42 -10.05
CA TYR A 26 0.22 4.65 -9.49
C TYR A 26 1.14 5.04 -8.34
N LEU A 27 1.64 6.27 -8.36
CA LEU A 27 2.49 6.77 -7.28
C LEU A 27 1.64 7.40 -6.20
N TRP A 28 1.82 6.94 -4.98
CA TRP A 28 1.19 7.50 -3.80
C TRP A 28 2.26 8.08 -2.91
N ARG A 29 2.07 9.29 -2.43
CA ARG A 29 3.04 10.01 -1.64
C ARG A 29 2.50 10.31 -0.26
N LYS A 30 3.35 10.19 0.76
CA LYS A 30 2.99 10.56 2.12
C LYS A 30 2.80 12.06 2.23
N ALA A 31 1.68 12.51 2.79
CA ALA A 31 1.40 13.92 2.98
C ALA A 31 2.46 14.53 3.90
N GLY A 32 3.08 15.62 3.46
CA GLY A 32 4.12 16.29 4.23
C GLY A 32 5.46 15.58 4.24
N GLY A 33 5.63 14.52 3.46
CA GLY A 33 6.87 13.76 3.39
C GLY A 33 7.34 13.52 1.97
N THR A 34 8.41 12.73 1.85
CA THR A 34 8.99 12.40 0.55
C THR A 34 8.91 10.91 0.23
N HIS A 35 8.26 10.12 1.07
CA HIS A 35 8.14 8.68 0.83
C HIS A 35 7.04 8.39 -0.18
N TYR A 36 7.41 7.62 -1.21
CA TYR A 36 6.49 7.21 -2.27
C TYR A 36 6.24 5.71 -2.21
N ILE A 37 5.03 5.30 -2.53
CA ILE A 37 4.69 3.89 -2.72
C ILE A 37 4.24 3.72 -4.16
N PRO A 38 5.03 3.01 -5.00
CA PRO A 38 4.59 2.69 -6.37
C PRO A 38 3.64 1.50 -6.33
N VAL A 39 2.36 1.74 -6.51
CA VAL A 39 1.34 0.69 -6.47
C VAL A 39 1.11 0.16 -7.87
N PRO A 40 1.35 -1.14 -8.12
CA PRO A 40 1.09 -1.73 -9.44
C PRO A 40 -0.38 -1.59 -9.84
N LYS A 41 -0.63 -1.50 -11.14
CA LYS A 41 -1.99 -1.38 -11.66
C LYS A 41 -2.76 -2.70 -11.67
N ALA A 42 -2.19 -3.77 -11.17
CA ALA A 42 -2.86 -5.05 -11.07
C ALA A 42 -3.96 -5.02 -10.01
N ASP A 43 -5.00 -5.84 -10.21
CA ASP A 43 -6.11 -5.91 -9.27
C ASP A 43 -5.71 -6.55 -7.94
N TRP A 44 -4.70 -7.41 -7.96
CA TRP A 44 -4.20 -8.13 -6.80
C TRP A 44 -2.72 -7.86 -6.62
N LEU A 45 -2.31 -7.66 -5.37
CA LEU A 45 -0.92 -7.37 -5.01
C LEU A 45 -0.35 -8.54 -4.21
N GLU A 46 0.94 -8.81 -4.41
CA GLU A 46 1.63 -9.84 -3.65
C GLU A 46 1.67 -9.46 -2.16
N ASP A 47 1.48 -10.46 -1.30
CA ASP A 47 1.53 -10.24 0.15
C ASP A 47 2.86 -9.62 0.56
N GLU A 48 3.96 -10.09 -0.04
CA GLU A 48 5.29 -9.59 0.27
C GLU A 48 5.46 -8.12 -0.10
N PHE A 49 4.93 -7.72 -1.24
CA PHE A 49 4.94 -6.31 -1.64
C PHE A 49 4.19 -5.46 -0.61
N VAL A 50 3.00 -5.90 -0.23
CA VAL A 50 2.16 -5.18 0.74
C VAL A 50 2.88 -5.07 2.09
N ALA A 51 3.46 -6.17 2.56
CA ALA A 51 4.17 -6.18 3.84
C ALA A 51 5.36 -5.22 3.81
N THR A 52 6.15 -5.26 2.75
CA THR A 52 7.32 -4.39 2.63
C THR A 52 6.91 -2.92 2.59
N ALA A 53 5.89 -2.60 1.78
CA ALA A 53 5.43 -1.22 1.66
C ALA A 53 4.90 -0.67 2.99
N LEU A 54 4.10 -1.46 3.69
CA LEU A 54 3.55 -1.04 4.99
C LEU A 54 4.64 -0.92 6.04
N ARG A 55 5.64 -1.80 6.03
CA ARG A 55 6.76 -1.71 6.96
C ARG A 55 7.55 -0.44 6.73
N GLN A 56 7.80 -0.08 5.48
CA GLN A 56 8.49 1.16 5.14
C GLN A 56 7.66 2.39 5.53
N ALA A 57 6.35 2.25 5.56
CA ALA A 57 5.45 3.31 5.99
C ALA A 57 5.34 3.43 7.52
N GLY A 58 6.05 2.58 8.27
CA GLY A 58 6.07 2.66 9.72
C GLY A 58 5.03 1.80 10.42
N VAL A 59 4.37 0.90 9.71
CA VAL A 59 3.36 0.01 10.30
C VAL A 59 4.06 -1.17 10.98
N SER A 60 3.60 -1.54 12.16
CA SER A 60 4.17 -2.66 12.90
C SER A 60 3.88 -3.99 12.22
N ASP A 61 4.72 -5.00 12.46
CA ASP A 61 4.53 -6.32 11.88
C ASP A 61 3.19 -6.94 12.28
N ASN A 62 2.75 -6.74 13.52
CA ASN A 62 1.47 -7.25 13.97
C ASN A 62 0.30 -6.65 13.17
N GLU A 63 0.35 -5.34 12.93
CA GLU A 63 -0.68 -4.68 12.13
C GLU A 63 -0.63 -5.14 10.68
N ILE A 64 0.57 -5.33 10.13
CA ILE A 64 0.73 -5.82 8.76
C ILE A 64 0.09 -7.19 8.61
N GLN A 65 0.37 -8.11 9.52
CA GLN A 65 -0.20 -9.46 9.47
C GLN A 65 -1.72 -9.43 9.61
N SER A 66 -2.23 -8.63 10.51
CA SER A 66 -3.67 -8.48 10.68
C SER A 66 -4.34 -7.93 9.43
N PHE A 67 -3.73 -6.94 8.82
CA PHE A 67 -4.26 -6.35 7.60
C PHE A 67 -4.29 -7.37 6.46
N ILE A 68 -3.17 -8.06 6.23
CA ILE A 68 -3.08 -9.04 5.15
C ILE A 68 -4.10 -10.15 5.37
N ALA A 69 -4.22 -10.65 6.59
CA ALA A 69 -5.16 -11.71 6.90
C ALA A 69 -6.61 -11.30 6.60
N SER A 70 -6.98 -10.07 6.95
CA SER A 70 -8.35 -9.60 6.73
C SER A 70 -8.61 -9.19 5.28
N ALA A 71 -7.58 -8.86 4.52
CA ALA A 71 -7.71 -8.40 3.13
C ALA A 71 -7.60 -9.50 2.09
N LYS A 72 -7.37 -10.73 2.53
CA LYS A 72 -7.13 -11.87 1.62
C LYS A 72 -8.38 -12.54 1.09
N SER A 73 -9.50 -12.21 1.54
CA SER A 73 -10.74 -12.91 1.14
C SER A 73 -11.19 -12.57 -0.25
#